data_5651ac67f71a730f3583c8e7784f385c
#
_entry.id   5651ac67f71a730f3583c8e7784f385c
#
_cell.length_a   1.000
_cell.length_b   1.000
_cell.length_c   1.000
_cell.angle_alpha   90.00
_cell.angle_beta   90.00
_cell.angle_gamma   90.00
#
_symmetry.space_group_name_H-M   'P 1'
#
loop_
_entity.id
_entity.type
_entity.pdbx_description
1 polymer ?
#
loop_
_entity_poly.entity_id
_entity_poly.type
_entity_poly.pdbx_seq_one_letter_code
_entity_poly.pdbx_strand_id
1 'polypeptide(L)'
;MEEMYNVSSNPHVRARMTTAKIMQLVVIALLPAALMGIYNHGLKALAVLVVSTGSAALAEWLYDHFMHKKNTVKDFSAVVTGLLIGLNMPAGIPLWIPVLGSIFAIIVVKQLFGGLGQNFMNPALAARCFLLISFAGKMTDFTYDAVSGATPLAAMKAGESVNVLNLFLGKTAGTIGETSTLAILIGAVILLVFKVIDLRIPLSCLLSFSVF
;
A
#
# COMPACT_ATOMS: atom_id res chain seq x y z
N MET A 1 -18.09 11.88 -52.02
CA MET A 1 -17.28 11.39 -50.85
C MET A 1 -17.81 12.13 -49.63
N GLU A 2 -18.61 11.50 -48.80
CA GLU A 2 -19.06 12.07 -47.54
C GLU A 2 -17.86 12.09 -46.58
N GLU A 3 -17.45 13.28 -46.19
CA GLU A 3 -16.44 13.42 -45.11
C GLU A 3 -17.07 12.96 -43.81
N MET A 4 -16.68 11.80 -43.31
CA MET A 4 -17.07 11.31 -41.99
C MET A 4 -16.35 12.11 -40.92
N TYR A 5 -17.08 12.95 -40.22
CA TYR A 5 -16.57 13.69 -39.05
C TYR A 5 -16.36 12.73 -37.88
N ASN A 6 -15.16 12.69 -37.31
CA ASN A 6 -14.88 11.98 -36.06
C ASN A 6 -15.53 12.72 -34.90
N VAL A 7 -16.67 12.23 -34.44
CA VAL A 7 -17.33 12.75 -33.23
C VAL A 7 -16.81 11.98 -32.03
N SER A 8 -16.09 12.65 -31.12
CA SER A 8 -15.66 12.05 -29.86
C SER A 8 -16.85 11.91 -28.90
N SER A 9 -16.93 10.76 -28.21
CA SER A 9 -17.95 10.56 -27.19
C SER A 9 -17.75 11.51 -25.99
N ASN A 10 -18.86 12.00 -25.41
CA ASN A 10 -18.82 12.79 -24.17
C ASN A 10 -18.17 12.00 -23.00
N PRO A 11 -17.44 12.70 -22.10
CA PRO A 11 -17.21 14.14 -22.02
C PRO A 11 -16.07 14.61 -22.93
N HIS A 12 -16.25 15.75 -23.60
CA HIS A 12 -15.23 16.35 -24.48
C HIS A 12 -14.08 16.99 -23.69
N VAL A 13 -14.30 17.38 -22.44
CA VAL A 13 -13.29 17.92 -21.53
C VAL A 13 -12.75 16.80 -20.66
N ARG A 14 -11.46 16.50 -20.81
CA ARG A 14 -10.74 15.50 -19.99
C ARG A 14 -9.88 16.17 -18.94
N ALA A 15 -9.84 15.59 -17.73
CA ALA A 15 -8.93 16.04 -16.69
C ALA A 15 -7.47 15.90 -17.16
N ARG A 16 -6.61 16.86 -16.78
CA ARG A 16 -5.18 16.85 -17.10
C ARG A 16 -4.43 15.71 -16.40
N MET A 17 -4.97 15.21 -15.27
CA MET A 17 -4.42 14.10 -14.49
C MET A 17 -5.02 12.78 -14.97
N THR A 18 -4.18 11.91 -15.52
CA THR A 18 -4.57 10.54 -15.89
C THR A 18 -4.45 9.62 -14.67
N THR A 19 -5.20 8.52 -14.67
CA THR A 19 -5.14 7.49 -13.61
C THR A 19 -3.70 6.99 -13.38
N ALA A 20 -2.95 6.74 -14.45
CA ALA A 20 -1.55 6.31 -14.35
C ALA A 20 -0.67 7.35 -13.64
N LYS A 21 -0.85 8.66 -13.94
CA LYS A 21 -0.12 9.73 -13.25
C LYS A 21 -0.45 9.80 -11.77
N ILE A 22 -1.72 9.63 -11.41
CA ILE A 22 -2.15 9.58 -10.00
C ILE A 22 -1.49 8.40 -9.29
N MET A 23 -1.51 7.20 -9.88
CA MET A 23 -0.88 6.02 -9.29
C MET A 23 0.65 6.17 -9.16
N GLN A 24 1.32 6.78 -10.14
CA GLN A 24 2.74 7.11 -10.05
C GLN A 24 3.04 8.07 -8.88
N LEU A 25 2.23 9.10 -8.70
CA LEU A 25 2.38 10.01 -7.55
C LEU A 25 2.17 9.31 -6.22
N VAL A 26 1.24 8.35 -6.15
CA VAL A 26 1.05 7.53 -4.95
C VAL A 26 2.27 6.66 -4.69
N VAL A 27 2.87 6.03 -5.72
CA VAL A 27 4.13 5.29 -5.56
C VAL A 27 5.23 6.20 -5.01
N ILE A 28 5.40 7.39 -5.58
CA ILE A 28 6.41 8.37 -5.12
C ILE A 28 6.16 8.78 -3.66
N ALA A 29 4.90 8.97 -3.28
CA ALA A 29 4.52 9.32 -1.90
C ALA A 29 4.76 8.20 -0.89
N LEU A 30 4.75 6.93 -1.33
CA LEU A 30 5.06 5.78 -0.49
C LEU A 30 6.56 5.50 -0.37
N LEU A 31 7.40 6.05 -1.27
CA LEU A 31 8.85 5.83 -1.24
C LEU A 31 9.52 6.25 0.08
N PRO A 32 9.23 7.42 0.69
CA PRO A 32 9.84 7.79 1.96
C PRO A 32 9.60 6.75 3.06
N ALA A 33 8.37 6.23 3.18
CA ALA A 33 8.03 5.18 4.14
C ALA A 33 8.75 3.86 3.81
N ALA A 34 8.82 3.48 2.54
CA ALA A 34 9.52 2.29 2.09
C ALA A 34 11.03 2.37 2.37
N LEU A 35 11.66 3.51 2.06
CA LEU A 35 13.09 3.75 2.33
C LEU A 35 13.40 3.70 3.82
N MET A 36 12.56 4.31 4.65
CA MET A 36 12.74 4.26 6.10
C MET A 36 12.54 2.85 6.66
N GLY A 37 11.56 2.10 6.12
CA GLY A 37 11.38 0.69 6.45
C GLY A 37 12.59 -0.17 6.07
N ILE A 38 13.20 0.06 4.91
CA ILE A 38 14.43 -0.61 4.48
C ILE A 38 15.61 -0.22 5.38
N TYR A 39 15.72 1.06 5.75
CA TYR A 39 16.77 1.53 6.67
C TYR A 39 16.67 0.84 8.03
N ASN A 40 15.47 0.67 8.59
CA ASN A 40 15.26 0.07 9.91
C ASN A 40 15.39 -1.46 9.92
N HIS A 41 14.95 -2.15 8.86
CA HIS A 41 14.87 -3.62 8.83
C HIS A 41 15.83 -4.27 7.81
N GLY A 42 16.58 -3.46 7.08
CA GLY A 42 17.60 -3.92 6.14
C GLY A 42 17.08 -4.66 4.92
N LEU A 43 17.90 -5.58 4.40
CA LEU A 43 17.61 -6.33 3.17
C LEU A 43 16.36 -7.21 3.24
N LYS A 44 15.94 -7.63 4.43
CA LYS A 44 14.69 -8.42 4.59
C LYS A 44 13.47 -7.61 4.18
N ALA A 45 13.39 -6.34 4.63
CA ALA A 45 12.30 -5.45 4.22
C ALA A 45 12.31 -5.17 2.71
N LEU A 46 13.49 -4.93 2.13
CA LEU A 46 13.63 -4.77 0.69
C LEU A 46 13.12 -6.01 -0.07
N ALA A 47 13.48 -7.21 0.37
CA ALA A 47 13.02 -8.45 -0.24
C ALA A 47 11.49 -8.59 -0.19
N VAL A 48 10.87 -8.28 0.95
CA VAL A 48 9.40 -8.31 1.11
C VAL A 48 8.73 -7.31 0.15
N LEU A 49 9.24 -6.07 0.08
CA LEU A 49 8.69 -5.03 -0.81
C LEU A 49 8.82 -5.40 -2.29
N VAL A 50 9.98 -5.91 -2.71
CA VAL A 50 10.21 -6.31 -4.11
C VAL A 50 9.35 -7.51 -4.47
N VAL A 51 9.28 -8.53 -3.60
CA VAL A 51 8.50 -9.75 -3.85
C VAL A 51 7.01 -9.45 -3.88
N SER A 52 6.47 -8.66 -2.94
CA SER A 52 5.05 -8.29 -2.92
C SER A 52 4.65 -7.45 -4.14
N THR A 53 5.48 -6.47 -4.52
CA THR A 53 5.22 -5.61 -5.68
C THR A 53 5.36 -6.39 -6.99
N GLY A 54 6.40 -7.20 -7.12
CA GLY A 54 6.63 -8.03 -8.30
C GLY A 54 5.55 -9.09 -8.49
N SER A 55 5.14 -9.78 -7.42
CA SER A 55 4.06 -10.78 -7.49
C SER A 55 2.70 -10.16 -7.80
N ALA A 56 2.41 -8.96 -7.30
CA ALA A 56 1.19 -8.23 -7.64
C ALA A 56 1.14 -7.85 -9.12
N ALA A 57 2.24 -7.28 -9.65
CA ALA A 57 2.33 -6.92 -11.07
C ALA A 57 2.28 -8.16 -11.98
N LEU A 58 2.94 -9.24 -11.58
CA LEU A 58 2.93 -10.50 -12.31
C LEU A 58 1.56 -11.17 -12.30
N ALA A 59 0.86 -11.17 -11.17
CA ALA A 59 -0.49 -11.70 -11.05
C ALA A 59 -1.48 -10.94 -11.94
N GLU A 60 -1.37 -9.60 -12.02
CA GLU A 60 -2.19 -8.79 -12.92
C GLU A 60 -1.90 -9.09 -14.39
N TRP A 61 -0.62 -9.12 -14.75
CA TRP A 61 -0.21 -9.43 -16.11
C TRP A 61 -0.68 -10.82 -16.56
N LEU A 62 -0.53 -11.83 -15.72
CA LEU A 62 -1.00 -13.20 -16.00
C LEU A 62 -2.51 -13.23 -16.18
N TYR A 63 -3.25 -12.59 -15.28
CA TYR A 63 -4.72 -12.55 -15.37
C TYR A 63 -5.18 -11.89 -16.68
N ASP A 64 -4.62 -10.72 -17.02
CA ASP A 64 -4.96 -9.99 -18.25
C ASP A 64 -4.61 -10.81 -19.49
N HIS A 65 -3.48 -11.53 -19.46
CA HIS A 65 -3.05 -12.38 -20.57
C HIS A 65 -3.99 -13.58 -20.76
N PHE A 66 -4.33 -14.32 -19.70
CA PHE A 66 -5.21 -15.49 -19.78
C PHE A 66 -6.66 -15.12 -20.09
N MET A 67 -7.13 -13.99 -19.63
CA MET A 67 -8.50 -13.51 -19.87
C MET A 67 -8.62 -12.69 -21.16
N HIS A 68 -7.56 -12.58 -21.96
CA HIS A 68 -7.50 -11.78 -23.18
C HIS A 68 -7.97 -10.33 -23.00
N LYS A 69 -7.73 -9.75 -21.82
CA LYS A 69 -8.04 -8.36 -21.50
C LYS A 69 -6.92 -7.43 -21.94
N LYS A 70 -7.23 -6.12 -22.02
CA LYS A 70 -6.19 -5.11 -22.23
C LYS A 70 -5.26 -5.08 -21.02
N ASN A 71 -3.95 -5.08 -21.26
CA ASN A 71 -2.94 -5.04 -20.21
C ASN A 71 -3.08 -3.75 -19.37
N THR A 72 -3.49 -3.90 -18.11
CA THR A 72 -3.72 -2.83 -17.14
C THR A 72 -2.50 -2.53 -16.26
N VAL A 73 -1.45 -3.35 -16.31
CA VAL A 73 -0.22 -3.16 -15.51
C VAL A 73 0.41 -1.77 -15.72
N LYS A 74 0.22 -1.18 -16.91
CA LYS A 74 0.73 0.15 -17.25
C LYS A 74 0.10 1.31 -16.46
N ASP A 75 -0.99 1.08 -15.75
CA ASP A 75 -1.62 2.10 -14.90
C ASP A 75 -1.00 2.20 -13.50
N PHE A 76 -0.03 1.34 -13.17
CA PHE A 76 0.69 1.28 -11.89
C PHE A 76 -0.17 0.87 -10.68
N SER A 77 -1.42 0.53 -10.86
CA SER A 77 -2.31 0.18 -9.74
C SER A 77 -1.90 -1.12 -9.03
N ALA A 78 -1.39 -2.12 -9.77
CA ALA A 78 -0.82 -3.33 -9.17
C ALA A 78 0.44 -3.04 -8.38
N VAL A 79 1.28 -2.12 -8.87
CA VAL A 79 2.50 -1.69 -8.17
C VAL A 79 2.14 -1.03 -6.84
N VAL A 80 1.16 -0.11 -6.83
CA VAL A 80 0.64 0.51 -5.60
C VAL A 80 0.09 -0.54 -4.64
N THR A 81 -0.72 -1.47 -5.13
CA THR A 81 -1.31 -2.54 -4.30
C THR A 81 -0.23 -3.41 -3.68
N GLY A 82 0.74 -3.89 -4.48
CA GLY A 82 1.84 -4.71 -4.00
C GLY A 82 2.75 -3.99 -3.01
N LEU A 83 3.04 -2.70 -3.25
CA LEU A 83 3.83 -1.87 -2.35
C LEU A 83 3.11 -1.66 -1.00
N LEU A 84 1.80 -1.38 -1.02
CA LEU A 84 0.98 -1.27 0.18
C LEU A 84 0.92 -2.59 0.96
N ILE A 85 0.81 -3.74 0.27
CA ILE A 85 0.86 -5.05 0.92
C ILE A 85 2.20 -5.21 1.63
N GLY A 86 3.32 -5.00 0.93
CA GLY A 86 4.66 -5.12 1.52
C GLY A 86 4.89 -4.20 2.71
N LEU A 87 4.45 -2.94 2.63
CA LEU A 87 4.54 -1.98 3.73
C LEU A 87 3.72 -2.40 4.97
N ASN A 88 2.64 -3.15 4.78
CA ASN A 88 1.80 -3.67 5.85
C ASN A 88 2.28 -5.01 6.44
N MET A 89 3.42 -5.54 5.99
CA MET A 89 3.99 -6.79 6.48
C MET A 89 5.09 -6.57 7.52
N PRO A 90 5.29 -7.52 8.47
CA PRO A 90 6.49 -7.57 9.27
C PRO A 90 7.71 -7.92 8.40
N ALA A 91 8.88 -7.38 8.73
CA ALA A 91 10.10 -7.62 7.94
C ALA A 91 10.61 -9.07 8.01
N GLY A 92 10.28 -9.80 9.09
CA GLY A 92 10.66 -11.20 9.30
C GLY A 92 9.76 -12.23 8.64
N ILE A 93 8.73 -11.80 7.89
CA ILE A 93 7.75 -12.71 7.31
C ILE A 93 8.34 -13.60 6.20
N PRO A 94 7.99 -14.90 6.09
CA PRO A 94 8.40 -15.74 4.96
C PRO A 94 7.87 -15.19 3.63
N LEU A 95 8.71 -15.10 2.60
CA LEU A 95 8.42 -14.42 1.33
C LEU A 95 7.22 -15.00 0.55
N TRP A 96 6.86 -16.26 0.79
CA TRP A 96 5.68 -16.86 0.14
C TRP A 96 4.35 -16.28 0.63
N ILE A 97 4.29 -15.74 1.86
CA ILE A 97 3.07 -15.13 2.43
C ILE A 97 2.71 -13.83 1.70
N PRO A 98 3.62 -12.85 1.50
CA PRO A 98 3.38 -11.68 0.65
C PRO A 98 2.96 -12.04 -0.78
N VAL A 99 3.53 -13.08 -1.38
CA VAL A 99 3.13 -13.59 -2.71
C VAL A 99 1.67 -14.02 -2.69
N LEU A 100 1.27 -14.84 -1.73
CA LEU A 100 -0.11 -15.30 -1.58
C LEU A 100 -1.08 -14.12 -1.40
N GLY A 101 -0.72 -13.16 -0.53
CA GLY A 101 -1.50 -11.94 -0.31
C GLY A 101 -1.66 -11.10 -1.58
N SER A 102 -0.58 -10.96 -2.35
CA SER A 102 -0.59 -10.20 -3.61
C SER A 102 -1.48 -10.87 -4.68
N ILE A 103 -1.41 -12.19 -4.81
CA ILE A 103 -2.27 -12.96 -5.71
C ILE A 103 -3.73 -12.78 -5.31
N PHE A 104 -4.05 -12.94 -4.02
CA PHE A 104 -5.40 -12.75 -3.50
C PHE A 104 -5.90 -11.32 -3.76
N ALA A 105 -5.11 -10.28 -3.45
CA ALA A 105 -5.47 -8.88 -3.66
C ALA A 105 -5.79 -8.58 -5.12
N ILE A 106 -4.93 -9.03 -6.04
CA ILE A 106 -5.05 -8.70 -7.45
C ILE A 106 -6.13 -9.55 -8.11
N ILE A 107 -6.12 -10.86 -7.95
CA ILE A 107 -7.07 -11.72 -8.66
C ILE A 107 -8.46 -11.62 -8.01
N VAL A 108 -8.56 -11.93 -6.71
CA VAL A 108 -9.87 -12.07 -6.05
C VAL A 108 -10.51 -10.72 -5.80
N VAL A 109 -9.77 -9.74 -5.26
CA VAL A 109 -10.39 -8.47 -4.83
C VAL A 109 -10.46 -7.44 -5.94
N LYS A 110 -9.49 -7.42 -6.88
CA LYS A 110 -9.42 -6.41 -7.93
C LYS A 110 -9.97 -6.92 -9.26
N GLN A 111 -9.40 -7.97 -9.83
CA GLN A 111 -9.67 -8.36 -11.21
C GLN A 111 -11.01 -9.07 -11.42
N LEU A 112 -11.45 -9.90 -10.48
CA LEU A 112 -12.75 -10.57 -10.58
C LEU A 112 -13.93 -9.59 -10.54
N PHE A 113 -13.77 -8.44 -9.91
CA PHE A 113 -14.80 -7.38 -9.84
C PHE A 113 -14.73 -6.38 -11.00
N GLY A 114 -13.81 -6.54 -11.94
CA GLY A 114 -13.73 -5.69 -13.13
C GLY A 114 -12.51 -4.77 -13.21
N GLY A 115 -11.59 -4.82 -12.24
CA GLY A 115 -10.35 -4.04 -12.20
C GLY A 115 -10.45 -2.74 -11.42
N LEU A 116 -9.56 -1.79 -11.74
CA LEU A 116 -9.45 -0.53 -11.01
C LEU A 116 -10.77 0.27 -11.04
N GLY A 117 -11.23 0.69 -9.86
CA GLY A 117 -12.46 1.47 -9.69
C GLY A 117 -13.74 0.65 -9.55
N GLN A 118 -13.69 -0.67 -9.77
CA GLN A 118 -14.83 -1.58 -9.62
C GLN A 118 -14.74 -2.42 -8.33
N ASN A 119 -13.65 -2.31 -7.58
CA ASN A 119 -13.45 -3.10 -6.35
C ASN A 119 -14.40 -2.60 -5.24
N PHE A 120 -15.02 -3.54 -4.54
CA PHE A 120 -15.89 -3.22 -3.39
C PHE A 120 -15.11 -2.87 -2.10
N MET A 121 -13.80 -3.18 -2.05
CA MET A 121 -12.91 -2.84 -0.94
C MET A 121 -11.48 -2.58 -1.45
N ASN A 122 -10.64 -2.01 -0.58
CA ASN A 122 -9.23 -1.81 -0.90
C ASN A 122 -8.50 -3.16 -0.99
N PRO A 123 -7.88 -3.50 -2.14
CA PRO A 123 -7.25 -4.81 -2.34
C PRO A 123 -6.11 -5.12 -1.35
N ALA A 124 -5.29 -4.12 -1.01
CA ALA A 124 -4.18 -4.31 -0.08
C ALA A 124 -4.67 -4.58 1.36
N LEU A 125 -5.71 -3.87 1.81
CA LEU A 125 -6.31 -4.08 3.13
C LEU A 125 -7.05 -5.41 3.20
N ALA A 126 -7.76 -5.81 2.15
CA ALA A 126 -8.41 -7.11 2.05
C ALA A 126 -7.38 -8.26 2.16
N ALA A 127 -6.25 -8.14 1.46
CA ALA A 127 -5.16 -9.10 1.56
C ALA A 127 -4.56 -9.13 2.98
N ARG A 128 -4.36 -7.97 3.62
CA ARG A 128 -3.90 -7.92 5.02
C ARG A 128 -4.86 -8.65 5.96
N CYS A 129 -6.17 -8.42 5.83
CA CYS A 129 -7.18 -9.12 6.62
C CYS A 129 -7.14 -10.63 6.38
N PHE A 130 -7.10 -11.06 5.12
CA PHE A 130 -6.99 -12.47 4.75
C PHE A 130 -5.76 -13.13 5.36
N LEU A 131 -4.59 -12.49 5.23
CA LEU A 131 -3.34 -13.03 5.78
C LEU A 131 -3.31 -13.01 7.31
N LEU A 132 -3.90 -11.99 7.94
CA LEU A 132 -3.98 -11.90 9.40
C LEU A 132 -4.84 -13.03 9.99
N ILE A 133 -5.95 -13.36 9.32
CA ILE A 133 -6.81 -14.48 9.76
C ILE A 133 -6.12 -15.83 9.51
N SER A 134 -5.46 -15.98 8.35
CA SER A 134 -4.86 -17.27 7.98
C SER A 134 -3.52 -17.54 8.67
N PHE A 135 -2.71 -16.51 8.93
CA PHE A 135 -1.33 -16.61 9.43
C PHE A 135 -1.04 -15.64 10.57
N ALA A 136 -1.97 -15.53 11.53
CA ALA A 136 -1.91 -14.56 12.63
C ALA A 136 -0.54 -14.51 13.33
N GLY A 137 0.03 -15.65 13.71
CA GLY A 137 1.32 -15.70 14.40
C GLY A 137 2.50 -15.15 13.59
N LYS A 138 2.46 -15.26 12.26
CA LYS A 138 3.51 -14.68 11.39
C LYS A 138 3.28 -13.20 11.08
N MET A 139 2.03 -12.78 11.05
CA MET A 139 1.63 -11.40 10.76
C MET A 139 1.79 -10.46 11.98
N THR A 140 1.86 -11.02 13.20
CA THR A 140 2.01 -10.26 14.46
C THR A 140 3.40 -10.39 15.08
N ASP A 141 4.33 -11.09 14.41
CA ASP A 141 5.70 -11.23 14.87
C ASP A 141 6.55 -10.03 14.39
N PHE A 142 6.66 -9.03 15.26
CA PHE A 142 7.43 -7.82 14.98
C PHE A 142 8.80 -7.93 15.64
N THR A 143 9.84 -7.97 14.82
CA THR A 143 11.23 -7.94 15.25
C THR A 143 11.85 -6.59 14.92
N TYR A 144 12.52 -5.97 15.90
CA TYR A 144 13.33 -4.78 15.73
C TYR A 144 14.68 -5.02 16.41
N ASP A 145 15.79 -4.72 15.73
CA ASP A 145 17.16 -4.95 16.24
C ASP A 145 17.42 -6.40 16.72
N ALA A 146 16.92 -7.40 15.96
CA ALA A 146 16.98 -8.82 16.28
C ALA A 146 16.28 -9.24 17.60
N VAL A 147 15.50 -8.35 18.21
CA VAL A 147 14.69 -8.63 19.40
C VAL A 147 13.22 -8.58 19.03
N SER A 148 12.49 -9.64 19.31
CA SER A 148 11.02 -9.62 19.26
C SER A 148 10.49 -8.75 20.39
N GLY A 149 9.76 -7.70 20.04
CA GLY A 149 9.23 -6.74 21.00
C GLY A 149 7.75 -6.44 20.80
N ALA A 150 7.11 -5.97 21.86
CA ALA A 150 5.75 -5.45 21.78
C ALA A 150 5.75 -4.18 20.91
N THR A 151 4.68 -3.99 20.14
CA THR A 151 4.49 -2.70 19.45
C THR A 151 4.36 -1.57 20.47
N PRO A 152 4.72 -0.31 20.14
CA PRO A 152 4.62 0.81 21.06
C PRO A 152 3.23 0.95 21.70
N LEU A 153 2.17 0.65 20.95
CA LEU A 153 0.81 0.68 21.46
C LEU A 153 0.55 -0.44 22.49
N ALA A 154 1.09 -1.63 22.27
CA ALA A 154 0.98 -2.73 23.23
C ALA A 154 1.77 -2.44 24.51
N ALA A 155 2.96 -1.85 24.40
CA ALA A 155 3.78 -1.40 25.55
C ALA A 155 3.04 -0.32 26.36
N MET A 156 2.44 0.67 25.70
CA MET A 156 1.62 1.71 26.38
C MET A 156 0.42 1.09 27.11
N LYS A 157 -0.27 0.11 26.52
CA LYS A 157 -1.37 -0.60 27.18
C LYS A 157 -0.90 -1.42 28.39
N ALA A 158 0.33 -1.90 28.37
CA ALA A 158 0.97 -2.57 29.51
C ALA A 158 1.48 -1.61 30.59
N GLY A 159 1.34 -0.29 30.41
CA GLY A 159 1.79 0.73 31.36
C GLY A 159 3.27 1.11 31.23
N GLU A 160 3.94 0.68 30.16
CA GLU A 160 5.34 1.04 29.91
C GLU A 160 5.45 2.45 29.30
N SER A 161 6.49 3.19 29.68
CA SER A 161 6.77 4.50 29.09
C SER A 161 7.37 4.38 27.71
N VAL A 162 6.74 4.97 26.69
CA VAL A 162 7.22 4.98 25.31
C VAL A 162 7.84 6.34 24.99
N ASN A 163 9.04 6.34 24.40
CA ASN A 163 9.69 7.57 23.99
C ASN A 163 9.07 8.11 22.69
N VAL A 164 8.36 9.23 22.77
CA VAL A 164 7.65 9.86 21.66
C VAL A 164 8.59 10.25 20.51
N LEU A 165 9.84 10.66 20.80
CA LEU A 165 10.83 10.98 19.76
C LEU A 165 11.20 9.76 18.94
N ASN A 166 11.39 8.60 19.58
CA ASN A 166 11.68 7.36 18.88
C ASN A 166 10.51 6.93 18.00
N LEU A 167 9.26 7.16 18.47
CA LEU A 167 8.06 6.90 17.69
C LEU A 167 7.99 7.80 16.45
N PHE A 168 8.33 9.07 16.60
CA PHE A 168 8.30 10.04 15.51
C PHE A 168 9.39 9.75 14.46
N LEU A 169 10.59 9.41 14.89
CA LEU A 169 11.73 9.09 14.04
C LEU A 169 11.65 7.69 13.42
N GLY A 170 10.92 6.76 14.08
CA GLY A 170 10.70 5.42 13.55
C GLY A 170 11.61 4.33 14.10
N LYS A 171 12.19 4.51 15.26
CA LYS A 171 13.00 3.47 15.96
C LYS A 171 12.09 2.62 16.85
N THR A 172 11.15 1.88 16.24
CA THR A 172 10.13 1.12 16.95
C THR A 172 9.78 -0.17 16.22
N ALA A 173 9.36 -1.18 16.98
CA ALA A 173 8.86 -2.43 16.42
C ALA A 173 7.49 -2.20 15.74
N GLY A 174 7.31 -2.71 14.54
CA GLY A 174 6.08 -2.56 13.76
C GLY A 174 6.20 -3.16 12.36
N THR A 175 5.22 -2.89 11.52
CA THR A 175 5.28 -3.23 10.09
C THR A 175 6.29 -2.36 9.36
N ILE A 176 6.74 -2.78 8.19
CA ILE A 176 7.78 -2.08 7.40
C ILE A 176 7.39 -0.60 7.16
N GLY A 177 6.11 -0.31 6.89
CA GLY A 177 5.64 1.03 6.55
C GLY A 177 5.19 1.90 7.72
N GLU A 178 4.95 1.30 8.89
CA GLU A 178 4.41 2.01 10.06
C GLU A 178 5.49 2.56 11.01
N THR A 179 6.74 2.29 10.76
CA THR A 179 7.83 2.59 11.68
C THR A 179 8.07 4.08 11.87
N SER A 180 7.96 4.92 10.84
CA SER A 180 8.29 6.35 10.93
C SER A 180 7.12 7.26 10.59
N THR A 181 6.63 7.99 11.59
CA THR A 181 5.60 9.03 11.41
C THR A 181 6.09 10.13 10.46
N LEU A 182 7.35 10.54 10.56
CA LEU A 182 7.93 11.57 9.71
C LEU A 182 7.92 11.17 8.23
N ALA A 183 8.27 9.93 7.91
CA ALA A 183 8.26 9.44 6.53
C ALA A 183 6.84 9.40 5.94
N ILE A 184 5.85 9.01 6.74
CA ILE A 184 4.43 9.01 6.35
C ILE A 184 3.95 10.44 6.10
N LEU A 185 4.31 11.40 6.97
CA LEU A 185 3.95 12.81 6.80
C LEU A 185 4.55 13.42 5.52
N ILE A 186 5.80 13.09 5.17
CA ILE A 186 6.40 13.51 3.90
C ILE A 186 5.57 12.99 2.73
N GLY A 187 5.18 11.72 2.73
CA GLY A 187 4.30 11.13 1.72
C GLY A 187 2.94 11.83 1.64
N ALA A 188 2.33 12.13 2.79
CA ALA A 188 1.07 12.86 2.85
C ALA A 188 1.18 14.27 2.24
N VAL A 189 2.25 15.01 2.56
CA VAL A 189 2.52 16.33 1.97
C VAL A 189 2.65 16.26 0.45
N ILE A 190 3.35 15.25 -0.07
CA ILE A 190 3.46 15.05 -1.53
C ILE A 190 2.06 14.91 -2.15
N LEU A 191 1.20 14.05 -1.61
CA LEU A 191 -0.16 13.83 -2.15
C LEU A 191 -1.04 15.07 -2.05
N LEU A 192 -0.90 15.88 -0.99
CA LEU A 192 -1.63 17.14 -0.81
C LEU A 192 -1.17 18.22 -1.81
N VAL A 193 0.15 18.39 -1.99
CA VAL A 193 0.71 19.38 -2.92
C VAL A 193 0.28 19.11 -4.36
N PHE A 194 0.28 17.85 -4.77
CA PHE A 194 -0.18 17.43 -6.10
C PHE A 194 -1.71 17.30 -6.20
N LYS A 195 -2.47 17.66 -5.15
CA LYS A 195 -3.94 17.58 -5.10
C LYS A 195 -4.49 16.20 -5.47
N VAL A 196 -3.78 15.14 -5.10
CA VAL A 196 -4.24 13.76 -5.27
C VAL A 196 -5.29 13.43 -4.21
N ILE A 197 -5.11 13.97 -2.99
CA ILE A 197 -6.06 13.84 -1.88
C ILE A 197 -6.50 15.22 -1.38
N ASP A 198 -7.71 15.31 -0.86
CA ASP A 198 -8.21 16.49 -0.16
C ASP A 198 -7.87 16.38 1.34
N LEU A 199 -7.36 17.46 1.93
CA LEU A 199 -6.98 17.53 3.34
C LEU A 199 -8.15 17.23 4.28
N ARG A 200 -9.38 17.48 3.86
CA ARG A 200 -10.59 17.23 4.65
C ARG A 200 -10.75 15.77 5.05
N ILE A 201 -10.36 14.83 4.17
CA ILE A 201 -10.50 13.39 4.41
C ILE A 201 -9.58 12.91 5.54
N PRO A 202 -8.24 13.09 5.48
CA PRO A 202 -7.37 12.67 6.58
C PRO A 202 -7.63 13.43 7.88
N LEU A 203 -7.97 14.73 7.83
CA LEU A 203 -8.31 15.49 9.02
C LEU A 203 -9.57 15.00 9.70
N SER A 204 -10.64 14.72 8.98
CA SER A 204 -11.88 14.19 9.56
C SER A 204 -11.65 12.82 10.21
N CYS A 205 -10.83 11.97 9.61
CA CYS A 205 -10.46 10.67 10.17
C CYS A 205 -9.67 10.82 11.48
N LEU A 206 -8.66 11.68 11.51
CA LEU A 206 -7.85 11.93 12.71
C LEU A 206 -8.65 12.58 13.83
N LEU A 207 -9.51 13.54 13.51
CA LEU A 207 -10.39 14.18 14.50
C LEU A 207 -11.38 13.17 15.08
N SER A 208 -12.02 12.38 14.25
CA SER A 208 -12.92 11.31 14.70
C SER A 208 -12.20 10.33 15.63
N PHE A 209 -11.01 9.87 15.26
CA PHE A 209 -10.21 8.97 16.09
C PHE A 209 -9.79 9.58 17.42
N SER A 210 -9.52 10.90 17.48
CA SER A 210 -9.11 11.57 18.71
C SER A 210 -10.26 11.83 19.69
N VAL A 211 -11.51 11.81 19.19
CA VAL A 211 -12.72 11.99 20.02
C VAL A 211 -13.19 10.68 20.63
N PHE A 212 -13.01 9.54 19.95
CA PHE A 212 -13.40 8.20 20.41
C PHE A 212 -12.23 7.44 21.01
#